data_fcd6043f28aa3a52e8191efd8e1dcd18
#
_entry.id   fcd6043f28aa3a52e8191efd8e1dcd18
#
_cell.length_a   1.000
_cell.length_b   1.000
_cell.length_c   1.000
_cell.angle_alpha   90.00
_cell.angle_beta   90.00
_cell.angle_gamma   90.00
#
_symmetry.space_group_name_H-M   'P 1'
#
loop_
_entity.id
_entity.type
_entity.pdbx_description
1 polymer ?
#
loop_
_entity_poly.entity_id
_entity_poly.type
_entity_poly.pdbx_seq_one_letter_code
_entity_poly.pdbx_strand_id
1 'polypeptide(L)'
;MPKVIEGQLTAAGLKFAIVLSRFNGFIGERLLGGAMDALARTGGQPDDIEVVKVPGSWKLPVVVRELARQKRHDAIICLGAVIRGETPHFDYVAGEAVKGIGHVACGLATHWSRPSTARAPRAAIRDSMRPWPPSRWPT
;
A
#
# COMPACT_ATOMS: atom_id res chain seq x y z
N MET A 1 -12.58 -32.81 14.93
CA MET A 1 -11.52 -31.82 15.13
C MET A 1 -11.87 -30.54 14.37
N PRO A 2 -11.91 -29.39 15.02
CA PRO A 2 -12.12 -28.14 14.31
C PRO A 2 -10.94 -27.85 13.35
N LYS A 3 -11.24 -27.27 12.20
CA LYS A 3 -10.22 -26.82 11.27
C LYS A 3 -9.71 -25.45 11.73
N VAL A 4 -8.42 -25.36 12.04
CA VAL A 4 -7.77 -24.11 12.42
C VAL A 4 -6.99 -23.56 11.21
N ILE A 5 -7.22 -22.30 10.89
CA ILE A 5 -6.53 -21.60 9.80
C ILE A 5 -5.62 -20.55 10.44
N GLU A 6 -4.32 -20.72 10.29
CA GLU A 6 -3.31 -19.81 10.81
C GLU A 6 -2.39 -19.34 9.68
N GLY A 7 -1.96 -18.08 9.78
CA GLY A 7 -0.91 -17.55 8.91
C GLY A 7 0.45 -18.11 9.30
N GLN A 8 1.36 -18.17 8.33
CA GLN A 8 2.74 -18.56 8.57
C GLN A 8 3.65 -17.32 8.52
N LEU A 9 4.69 -17.31 9.34
CA LEU A 9 5.69 -16.24 9.34
C LEU A 9 6.70 -16.48 8.19
N THR A 10 6.25 -16.30 6.98
CA THR A 10 7.06 -16.44 5.78
C THR A 10 6.67 -15.44 4.71
N ALA A 11 7.67 -14.90 4.01
CA ALA A 11 7.51 -14.05 2.83
C ALA A 11 7.93 -14.78 1.54
N ALA A 12 8.31 -16.04 1.63
CA ALA A 12 8.81 -16.80 0.49
C ALA A 12 7.75 -16.93 -0.61
N GLY A 13 8.12 -16.58 -1.84
CA GLY A 13 7.23 -16.66 -3.00
C GLY A 13 6.14 -15.61 -3.06
N LEU A 14 6.09 -14.69 -2.12
CA LEU A 14 5.11 -13.61 -2.07
C LEU A 14 5.66 -12.33 -2.68
N LYS A 15 4.78 -11.55 -3.29
CA LYS A 15 5.09 -10.24 -3.88
C LYS A 15 4.56 -9.13 -3.00
N PHE A 16 5.41 -8.15 -2.73
CA PHE A 16 5.10 -7.02 -1.86
C PHE A 16 5.27 -5.69 -2.58
N ALA A 17 4.40 -4.75 -2.27
CA ALA A 17 4.60 -3.35 -2.57
C ALA A 17 4.80 -2.58 -1.26
N ILE A 18 5.84 -1.76 -1.21
CA ILE A 18 6.08 -0.87 -0.08
C ILE A 18 5.82 0.55 -0.56
N VAL A 19 4.84 1.21 0.02
CA VAL A 19 4.53 2.61 -0.27
C VAL A 19 5.12 3.47 0.82
N LEU A 20 6.09 4.30 0.46
CA LEU A 20 6.86 5.12 1.38
C LEU A 20 6.55 6.59 1.19
N SER A 21 6.14 7.27 2.26
CA SER A 21 6.04 8.72 2.30
C SER A 21 7.43 9.36 2.30
N ARG A 22 7.66 10.32 1.42
CA ARG A 22 8.93 11.06 1.34
C ARG A 22 9.05 12.14 2.41
N PHE A 23 7.94 12.54 3.01
CA PHE A 23 7.95 13.50 4.10
C PHE A 23 8.61 12.90 5.34
N ASN A 24 9.46 13.66 6.02
CA ASN A 24 10.34 13.13 7.07
C ASN A 24 11.22 11.96 6.58
N GLY A 25 11.90 12.19 5.45
CA GLY A 25 12.63 11.16 4.72
C GLY A 25 13.67 10.40 5.53
N PHE A 26 14.32 11.04 6.49
CA PHE A 26 15.30 10.38 7.38
C PHE A 26 14.65 9.24 8.18
N ILE A 27 13.46 9.48 8.74
CA ILE A 27 12.70 8.44 9.45
C ILE A 27 12.16 7.42 8.46
N GLY A 28 11.64 7.87 7.33
CA GLY A 28 11.10 7.02 6.28
C GLY A 28 12.10 6.01 5.74
N GLU A 29 13.32 6.42 5.46
CA GLU A 29 14.37 5.52 4.98
C GLU A 29 14.78 4.47 6.02
N ARG A 30 14.75 4.80 7.29
CA ARG A 30 14.99 3.83 8.37
C ARG A 30 13.85 2.82 8.49
N LEU A 31 12.60 3.27 8.34
CA LEU A 31 11.44 2.38 8.31
C LEU A 31 11.50 1.43 7.11
N LEU A 32 11.90 1.95 5.94
CA LEU A 32 12.10 1.12 4.76
C LEU A 32 13.17 0.07 4.98
N GLY A 33 14.31 0.45 5.55
CA GLY A 33 15.39 -0.48 5.90
C GLY A 33 14.91 -1.60 6.82
N GLY A 34 14.12 -1.27 7.84
CA GLY A 34 13.53 -2.25 8.74
C GLY A 34 12.55 -3.19 8.05
N ALA A 35 11.70 -2.67 7.17
CA ALA A 35 10.76 -3.47 6.40
C ALA A 35 11.48 -4.43 5.44
N MET A 36 12.49 -3.94 4.73
CA MET A 36 13.31 -4.77 3.83
C MET A 36 14.05 -5.87 4.58
N ASP A 37 14.61 -5.56 5.74
CA ASP A 37 15.28 -6.54 6.60
C ASP A 37 14.31 -7.63 7.09
N ALA A 38 13.13 -7.25 7.54
CA ALA A 38 12.12 -8.19 7.98
C ALA A 38 11.67 -9.13 6.85
N LEU A 39 11.46 -8.60 5.66
CA LEU A 39 11.10 -9.41 4.48
C LEU A 39 12.23 -10.37 4.08
N ALA A 40 13.47 -9.90 4.10
CA ALA A 40 14.63 -10.73 3.79
C ALA A 40 14.79 -11.89 4.79
N ARG A 41 14.63 -11.62 6.08
CA ARG A 41 14.73 -12.64 7.15
C ARG A 41 13.62 -13.69 7.09
N THR A 42 12.49 -13.35 6.54
CA THR A 42 11.35 -14.27 6.38
C THR A 42 11.29 -14.95 5.02
N GLY A 43 12.31 -14.80 4.20
CA GLY A 43 12.45 -15.49 2.91
C GLY A 43 12.02 -14.70 1.69
N GLY A 44 11.71 -13.41 1.84
CA GLY A 44 11.37 -12.53 0.73
C GLY A 44 12.55 -12.27 -0.20
N GLN A 45 12.29 -12.23 -1.50
CA GLN A 45 13.30 -11.92 -2.50
C GLN A 45 13.24 -10.44 -2.91
N PRO A 46 14.38 -9.76 -3.10
CA PRO A 46 14.39 -8.35 -3.50
C PRO A 46 13.63 -8.07 -4.80
N ASP A 47 13.67 -8.99 -5.76
CA ASP A 47 12.99 -8.84 -7.05
C ASP A 47 11.46 -8.90 -6.94
N ASP A 48 10.93 -9.44 -5.85
CA ASP A 48 9.50 -9.52 -5.56
C ASP A 48 9.00 -8.33 -4.73
N ILE A 49 9.85 -7.36 -4.45
CA ILE A 49 9.53 -6.18 -3.65
C ILE A 49 9.61 -4.93 -4.51
N GLU A 50 8.51 -4.22 -4.65
CA GLU A 50 8.42 -2.95 -5.35
C GLU A 50 8.27 -1.81 -4.34
N VAL A 51 9.12 -0.79 -4.42
CA VAL A 51 9.06 0.39 -3.54
C VAL A 51 8.51 1.56 -4.33
N VAL A 52 7.40 2.11 -3.86
CA VAL A 52 6.76 3.30 -4.45
C VAL A 52 6.86 4.45 -3.46
N LYS A 53 7.48 5.55 -3.87
CA LYS A 53 7.62 6.74 -3.04
C LYS A 53 6.52 7.75 -3.37
N VAL A 54 5.88 8.28 -2.34
CA VAL A 54 4.83 9.31 -2.45
C VAL A 54 5.25 10.58 -1.69
N PRO A 55 4.74 11.76 -2.07
CA PRO A 55 5.17 13.02 -1.46
C PRO A 55 4.92 13.12 0.03
N GLY A 56 3.83 12.56 0.53
CA GLY A 56 3.46 12.61 1.94
C GLY A 56 2.39 11.59 2.31
N SER A 57 2.14 11.44 3.60
CA SER A 57 1.19 10.45 4.12
C SER A 57 -0.25 10.68 3.65
N TRP A 58 -0.61 11.90 3.33
CA TRP A 58 -1.91 12.22 2.75
C TRP A 58 -2.17 11.51 1.41
N LYS A 59 -1.12 11.24 0.65
CA LYS A 59 -1.20 10.57 -0.65
C LYS A 59 -1.17 9.04 -0.58
N LEU A 60 -0.86 8.46 0.58
CA LEU A 60 -0.79 7.01 0.74
C LEU A 60 -2.07 6.29 0.31
N PRO A 61 -3.28 6.70 0.73
CA PRO A 61 -4.50 5.99 0.38
C PRO A 61 -4.75 5.89 -1.13
N VAL A 62 -4.45 6.94 -1.88
CA VAL A 62 -4.65 6.99 -3.33
C VAL A 62 -3.77 5.96 -4.04
N VAL A 63 -2.50 5.93 -3.68
CA VAL A 63 -1.52 5.01 -4.29
C VAL A 63 -1.78 3.57 -3.87
N VAL A 64 -2.10 3.34 -2.60
CA VAL A 64 -2.46 2.01 -2.08
C VAL A 64 -3.68 1.46 -2.80
N ARG A 65 -4.69 2.28 -3.01
CA ARG A 65 -5.89 1.89 -3.76
C ARG A 65 -5.56 1.45 -5.18
N GLU A 66 -4.71 2.21 -5.86
CA GLU A 66 -4.31 1.88 -7.23
C GLU A 66 -3.49 0.59 -7.29
N LEU A 67 -2.52 0.41 -6.42
CA LEU A 67 -1.74 -0.82 -6.32
C LEU A 67 -2.61 -2.03 -6.00
N ALA A 68 -3.57 -1.86 -5.09
CA ALA A 68 -4.51 -2.90 -4.73
C ALA A 68 -5.41 -3.33 -5.91
N ARG A 69 -5.83 -2.38 -6.74
CA ARG A 69 -6.62 -2.64 -7.94
C ARG A 69 -5.87 -3.48 -8.97
N GLN A 70 -4.57 -3.28 -9.08
CA GLN A 70 -3.74 -3.99 -10.06
C GLN A 70 -3.58 -5.48 -9.75
N LYS A 71 -3.80 -5.90 -8.50
CA LYS A 71 -3.71 -7.30 -8.05
C LYS A 71 -2.39 -8.00 -8.41
N ARG A 72 -1.30 -7.23 -8.49
CA ARG A 72 0.05 -7.75 -8.77
C ARG A 72 0.81 -8.16 -7.51
N HIS A 73 0.38 -7.69 -6.36
CA HIS A 73 1.05 -7.88 -5.08
C HIS A 73 0.17 -8.67 -4.11
N ASP A 74 0.79 -9.48 -3.30
CA ASP A 74 0.10 -10.25 -2.25
C ASP A 74 -0.16 -9.41 -1.00
N ALA A 75 0.70 -8.42 -0.76
CA ALA A 75 0.54 -7.47 0.34
C ALA A 75 1.09 -6.10 -0.01
N ILE A 76 0.54 -5.07 0.62
CA ILE A 76 0.97 -3.68 0.49
C ILE A 76 1.33 -3.17 1.87
N ILE A 77 2.57 -2.69 2.01
CA ILE A 77 3.09 -2.15 3.26
C ILE A 77 3.17 -0.63 3.12
N CYS A 78 2.51 0.10 4.01
CA CYS A 78 2.50 1.55 4.01
C CYS A 78 3.44 2.06 5.10
N LEU A 79 4.39 2.89 4.72
CA LEU A 79 5.37 3.48 5.62
C LEU A 79 5.32 5.01 5.52
N GLY A 80 5.30 5.65 6.67
CA GLY A 80 5.34 7.09 6.77
C GLY A 80 5.51 7.53 8.20
N ALA A 81 5.89 8.78 8.38
CA ALA A 81 6.01 9.39 9.69
C ALA A 81 5.34 10.76 9.68
N VAL A 82 4.45 10.97 10.61
CA VAL A 82 3.82 12.26 10.87
C VAL A 82 4.16 12.66 12.30
N ILE A 83 4.88 13.77 12.43
CA ILE A 83 5.35 14.25 13.73
C ILE A 83 4.32 15.23 14.29
N ARG A 84 3.92 15.01 15.52
CA ARG A 84 3.02 15.90 16.22
C ARG A 84 3.71 17.24 16.48
N GLY A 85 3.15 18.30 15.87
CA GLY A 85 3.59 19.69 16.09
C GLY A 85 2.64 20.45 17.00
N GLU A 86 2.79 21.77 17.02
CA GLU A 86 1.94 22.68 17.79
C GLU A 86 0.55 22.88 17.19
N THR A 87 0.40 22.56 15.89
CA THR A 87 -0.87 22.69 15.16
C THR A 87 -1.59 21.34 15.07
N PRO A 88 -2.93 21.32 14.83
CA PRO A 88 -3.69 20.08 14.65
C PRO A 88 -3.41 19.35 13.32
N HIS A 89 -2.47 19.81 12.52
CA HIS A 89 -2.12 19.22 11.23
C HIS A 89 -1.79 17.71 11.31
N PHE A 90 -1.08 17.32 12.38
CA PHE A 90 -0.78 15.90 12.65
C PHE A 90 -2.05 15.05 12.71
N ASP A 91 -3.06 15.48 13.46
CA ASP A 91 -4.29 14.70 13.66
C ASP A 91 -5.05 14.53 12.34
N TYR A 92 -5.11 15.55 11.50
CA TYR A 92 -5.78 15.48 10.20
C TYR A 92 -5.07 14.55 9.22
N VAL A 93 -3.76 14.70 9.08
CA VAL A 93 -2.98 13.91 8.13
C VAL A 93 -2.93 12.44 8.54
N ALA A 94 -2.61 12.17 9.80
CA ALA A 94 -2.52 10.80 10.31
C ALA A 94 -3.89 10.11 10.30
N GLY A 95 -4.93 10.78 10.75
CA GLY A 95 -6.29 10.25 10.79
C GLY A 95 -6.82 9.90 9.40
N GLU A 96 -6.68 10.79 8.43
CA GLU A 96 -7.13 10.54 7.06
C GLU A 96 -6.31 9.47 6.35
N ALA A 97 -5.00 9.43 6.55
CA ALA A 97 -4.15 8.39 5.97
C ALA A 97 -4.56 7.00 6.46
N VAL A 98 -4.69 6.82 7.76
CA VAL A 98 -5.09 5.53 8.37
C VAL A 98 -6.49 5.13 7.94
N LYS A 99 -7.43 6.05 7.99
CA LYS A 99 -8.81 5.81 7.58
C LYS A 99 -8.91 5.42 6.10
N GLY A 100 -8.21 6.14 5.22
CA GLY A 100 -8.19 5.85 3.80
C GLY A 100 -7.59 4.48 3.48
N ILE A 101 -6.49 4.10 4.10
CA ILE A 101 -5.88 2.79 3.97
C ILE A 101 -6.82 1.70 4.49
N GLY A 102 -7.47 1.92 5.62
CA GLY A 102 -8.46 1.00 6.18
C GLY A 102 -9.64 0.76 5.24
N HIS A 103 -10.15 1.79 4.57
CA HIS A 103 -11.21 1.66 3.56
C HIS A 103 -10.75 0.81 2.36
N VAL A 104 -9.53 0.99 1.89
CA VAL A 104 -8.98 0.16 0.80
C VAL A 104 -8.88 -1.30 1.23
N ALA A 105 -8.38 -1.57 2.41
CA ALA A 105 -8.25 -2.91 2.95
C ALA A 105 -9.62 -3.62 3.06
N CYS A 106 -10.64 -2.93 3.58
CA CYS A 106 -12.01 -3.46 3.65
C CYS A 106 -12.62 -3.69 2.27
N GLY A 107 -12.40 -2.79 1.32
CA GLY A 107 -12.86 -2.93 -0.06
C GLY A 107 -12.24 -4.13 -0.77
N LEU A 108 -10.98 -4.45 -0.49
CA LEU A 108 -10.32 -5.65 -0.99
C LEU A 108 -10.92 -6.93 -0.38
N ALA A 109 -11.21 -6.93 0.91
CA ALA A 109 -11.80 -8.09 1.59
C ALA A 109 -13.16 -8.45 0.99
N THR A 110 -13.98 -7.47 0.65
CA THR A 110 -15.28 -7.71 -0.03
C THR A 110 -15.12 -8.20 -1.45
N HIS A 111 -14.02 -7.89 -2.12
CA HIS A 111 -13.75 -8.34 -3.48
C HIS A 111 -13.13 -9.75 -3.53
N TRP A 112 -12.49 -10.17 -2.44
CA TRP A 112 -11.89 -11.50 -2.32
C TRP A 112 -12.93 -12.62 -2.27
N SER A 113 -14.16 -12.32 -1.87
CA SER A 113 -15.26 -13.30 -1.81
C SER A 113 -15.92 -13.56 -3.17
N ARG A 114 -15.54 -12.88 -4.24
CA ARG A 114 -16.06 -13.16 -5.58
C ARG A 114 -15.19 -14.19 -6.31
N PRO A 115 -15.80 -15.27 -6.84
CA PRO A 115 -15.04 -16.20 -7.69
C PRO A 115 -14.42 -15.49 -8.87
N SER A 116 -13.23 -15.92 -9.25
CA SER A 116 -12.33 -15.35 -10.28
C SER A 116 -12.88 -15.31 -11.73
N THR A 117 -14.17 -15.52 -11.95
CA THR A 117 -14.79 -15.54 -13.29
C THR A 117 -15.11 -14.17 -13.88
N ALA A 118 -15.02 -13.10 -13.08
CA ALA A 118 -15.20 -11.76 -13.59
C ALA A 118 -13.83 -11.09 -13.84
N ARG A 119 -13.14 -11.48 -14.91
CA ARG A 119 -12.02 -10.70 -15.44
C ARG A 119 -12.57 -9.35 -15.90
N ALA A 120 -12.18 -8.28 -15.24
CA ALA A 120 -12.40 -6.94 -15.76
C ALA A 120 -11.78 -6.86 -17.17
N PRO A 121 -12.47 -6.28 -18.15
CA PRO A 121 -11.93 -6.17 -19.51
C PRO A 121 -10.60 -5.41 -19.46
N ARG A 122 -9.59 -5.89 -20.19
CA ARG A 122 -8.25 -5.28 -20.29
C ARG A 122 -8.28 -3.78 -20.61
N ALA A 123 -9.34 -3.29 -21.23
CA ALA A 123 -9.55 -1.88 -21.54
C ALA A 123 -9.76 -1.02 -20.29
N ALA A 124 -10.47 -1.52 -19.26
CA ALA A 124 -10.70 -0.79 -18.02
C ALA A 124 -9.41 -0.62 -17.19
N ILE A 125 -8.49 -1.59 -17.30
CA ILE A 125 -7.16 -1.52 -16.63
C ILE A 125 -6.27 -0.49 -17.34
N ARG A 126 -6.40 -0.34 -18.65
CA ARG A 126 -5.61 0.60 -19.46
C ARG A 126 -6.00 2.06 -19.21
N ASP A 127 -7.27 2.33 -18.99
CA ASP A 127 -7.75 3.69 -18.71
C ASP A 127 -7.45 4.17 -17.30
N SER A 128 -7.38 3.25 -16.33
CA SER A 128 -6.96 3.58 -14.95
C SER A 128 -5.45 3.84 -14.82
N MET A 129 -4.65 3.42 -15.81
CA MET A 129 -3.20 3.64 -15.85
C MET A 129 -2.78 4.92 -16.58
N ARG A 130 -3.71 5.66 -17.18
CA ARG A 130 -3.38 6.94 -17.82
C ARG A 130 -2.97 7.94 -16.74
N PRO A 131 -1.81 8.59 -16.88
CA PRO A 131 -1.48 9.71 -16.01
C PRO A 131 -2.58 10.77 -16.16
N TRP A 132 -3.04 11.26 -15.03
CA TRP A 132 -3.98 12.39 -15.00
C TRP A 132 -3.37 13.55 -15.76
N PRO A 133 -4.12 14.16 -16.69
CA PRO A 133 -3.62 15.33 -17.41
C PRO A 133 -3.33 16.44 -16.38
N PRO A 134 -2.29 17.26 -16.59
CA PRO A 134 -1.88 18.32 -15.66
C PRO A 134 -3.00 19.28 -15.29
N SER A 135 -4.00 19.44 -16.15
CA SER A 135 -5.16 20.32 -15.94
C SER A 135 -6.17 19.81 -14.90
N ARG A 136 -6.00 18.58 -14.39
CA ARG A 136 -6.90 17.98 -13.38
C ARG A 136 -6.27 17.79 -12.01
N TRP A 137 -5.07 18.30 -11.79
CA TRP A 137 -4.51 18.29 -10.44
C TRP A 137 -5.26 19.32 -9.60
N PRO A 138 -5.85 18.93 -8.45
CA PRO A 138 -6.39 19.90 -7.53
C PRO A 138 -5.24 20.79 -7.05
N THR A 139 -5.41 22.06 -7.28
CA THR A 139 -4.50 23.10 -6.77
C THR A 139 -4.55 23.16 -5.24
#